data_8f311b188206a12b4718b366709381c6
#
_entry.id   8f311b188206a12b4718b366709381c6
#
_cell.length_a   1.000
_cell.length_b   1.000
_cell.length_c   1.000
_cell.angle_alpha   90.00
_cell.angle_beta   90.00
_cell.angle_gamma   90.00
#
_symmetry.space_group_name_H-M   'P 1'
#
loop_
_entity.id
_entity.type
_entity.pdbx_description
1 polymer ?
#
loop_
_entity_poly.entity_id
_entity_poly.type
_entity_poly.pdbx_seq_one_letter_code
_entity_poly.pdbx_strand_id
1 'polypeptide(L)'
;GKLALVGLTVILAFGATACGSSTANGTSSTTASSVAESAAGSSDAADISADSASAGEVQKVLIGIRQDLYPTSYINEQGEPAGYDIDVIKKIDELLPEYEFEYEAVSQEALLTGLDTGKYKAAVAGFYSNDDRRAKYLFPEECIGGNIIGLAVRKSDEADIKTLEDVATNKKSVVPIAPTSGMYGIVVEYNNEHPDNQIDLVDAEWTNAADEYKWVADGRYDVAVASKNVVNDTLPKIGLEDQIQFNSFTAIKTWSLFNPKETELAAAYDKALKQLKDDGFISEKSKE
;
A
#
# COMPACT_ATOMS: atom_id res chain seq x y z
N GLY A 1 -16.07 21.92 50.99
CA GLY A 1 -16.44 20.77 51.84
C GLY A 1 -15.82 19.50 51.26
N LYS A 2 -14.97 18.92 51.99
CA LYS A 2 -14.38 17.60 52.19
C LYS A 2 -14.67 16.48 51.15
N LEU A 3 -13.59 15.98 50.62
CA LEU A 3 -13.10 14.61 50.38
C LEU A 3 -14.07 13.42 50.54
N ALA A 4 -14.02 12.48 49.59
CA ALA A 4 -13.90 11.06 49.87
C ALA A 4 -13.18 10.35 48.70
N LEU A 5 -12.02 9.82 49.03
CA LEU A 5 -11.15 8.92 48.29
C LEU A 5 -11.66 7.50 48.56
N VAL A 6 -11.92 6.69 47.55
CA VAL A 6 -12.08 5.24 47.71
C VAL A 6 -11.13 4.54 46.78
N GLY A 7 -10.09 4.00 47.39
CA GLY A 7 -9.16 3.07 46.77
C GLY A 7 -9.75 1.68 46.68
N LEU A 8 -9.56 1.01 45.56
CA LEU A 8 -9.80 -0.42 45.42
C LEU A 8 -8.50 -1.13 45.04
N THR A 9 -7.95 -1.80 46.03
CA THR A 9 -6.79 -2.70 45.92
C THR A 9 -7.26 -4.05 45.40
N VAL A 10 -6.70 -4.58 44.33
CA VAL A 10 -6.88 -5.96 43.89
C VAL A 10 -5.55 -6.68 44.00
N ILE A 11 -5.61 -7.74 44.79
CA ILE A 11 -4.52 -8.64 45.21
C ILE A 11 -4.27 -9.65 44.10
N LEU A 12 -2.98 -9.78 43.70
CA LEU A 12 -2.46 -10.91 42.91
C LEU A 12 -2.37 -12.19 43.77
N ALA A 13 -2.84 -13.29 43.24
CA ALA A 13 -2.51 -14.60 43.71
C ALA A 13 -1.71 -15.40 42.69
N PHE A 14 -0.46 -15.66 42.99
CA PHE A 14 0.42 -16.59 42.31
C PHE A 14 0.03 -18.03 42.63
N GLY A 15 -0.01 -18.89 41.63
CA GLY A 15 -0.08 -20.33 41.76
C GLY A 15 0.93 -20.99 40.86
N ALA A 16 2.06 -21.33 41.42
CA ALA A 16 3.06 -22.20 40.80
C ALA A 16 2.80 -23.65 41.24
N THR A 17 2.81 -24.60 40.31
CA THR A 17 3.11 -25.98 40.61
C THR A 17 3.96 -26.61 39.52
N ALA A 18 4.99 -27.26 40.00
CA ALA A 18 6.14 -27.82 39.32
C ALA A 18 5.99 -29.33 39.06
N CYS A 19 6.87 -29.81 38.18
CA CYS A 19 7.53 -31.12 38.14
C CYS A 19 6.80 -32.38 37.68
N GLY A 20 7.49 -33.02 36.72
CA GLY A 20 7.34 -34.44 36.42
C GLY A 20 8.19 -34.91 35.24
N SER A 21 9.48 -35.14 35.49
CA SER A 21 10.41 -35.87 34.60
C SER A 21 10.05 -37.34 34.55
N SER A 22 10.22 -38.01 33.41
CA SER A 22 10.74 -39.39 33.35
C SER A 22 11.24 -39.78 31.96
N THR A 23 12.48 -40.13 31.94
CA THR A 23 13.33 -40.82 30.98
C THR A 23 12.90 -42.28 30.71
N ALA A 24 13.19 -42.79 29.50
CA ALA A 24 13.86 -44.07 29.15
C ALA A 24 13.46 -44.47 27.72
N ASN A 25 14.35 -44.50 26.74
CA ASN A 25 15.41 -45.45 26.39
C ASN A 25 14.91 -46.81 25.88
N GLY A 26 15.38 -47.20 24.68
CA GLY A 26 15.27 -48.54 24.07
C GLY A 26 15.26 -48.49 22.54
N THR A 27 16.32 -48.41 21.89
CA THR A 27 17.37 -49.28 21.31
C THR A 27 16.88 -50.42 20.41
N SER A 28 17.45 -50.44 19.20
CA SER A 28 17.83 -51.57 18.31
C SER A 28 16.73 -52.33 17.59
N SER A 29 16.92 -52.84 16.43
CA SER A 29 18.02 -53.07 15.48
C SER A 29 17.50 -53.74 14.19
N THR A 30 18.17 -53.45 13.10
CA THR A 30 18.68 -54.35 12.03
C THR A 30 17.80 -55.47 11.45
N THR A 31 17.73 -55.59 10.15
CA THR A 31 18.48 -56.40 9.16
C THR A 31 17.70 -56.34 7.85
N ALA A 32 18.22 -55.94 6.74
CA ALA A 32 19.15 -56.48 5.79
C ALA A 32 18.65 -57.65 4.91
N SER A 33 18.94 -57.49 3.65
CA SER A 33 19.13 -58.50 2.59
C SER A 33 17.88 -59.01 1.84
N SER A 34 17.91 -59.26 0.56
CA SER A 34 18.89 -59.26 -0.53
C SER A 34 18.20 -59.66 -1.84
N VAL A 35 18.75 -59.11 -2.90
CA VAL A 35 19.14 -59.66 -4.22
C VAL A 35 18.19 -60.42 -5.13
N ALA A 36 18.38 -60.02 -6.36
CA ALA A 36 18.54 -60.73 -7.64
C ALA A 36 17.32 -60.67 -8.56
N GLU A 37 17.49 -60.07 -9.64
CA GLU A 37 18.12 -60.32 -10.94
C GLU A 37 17.20 -61.00 -11.98
N SER A 38 17.02 -60.39 -13.07
CA SER A 38 17.30 -60.78 -14.42
C SER A 38 16.22 -60.62 -15.48
N ALA A 39 16.58 -59.91 -16.46
CA ALA A 39 16.58 -60.14 -17.89
C ALA A 39 15.37 -59.73 -18.75
N ALA A 40 15.66 -58.71 -19.53
CA ALA A 40 15.55 -58.56 -21.00
C ALA A 40 14.26 -58.91 -21.73
N GLY A 41 13.79 -57.89 -22.43
CA GLY A 41 12.83 -58.02 -23.55
C GLY A 41 12.62 -56.70 -24.26
N SER A 42 13.40 -56.48 -25.32
CA SER A 42 13.31 -55.38 -26.27
C SER A 42 12.06 -55.46 -27.09
N SER A 43 11.33 -54.33 -27.31
CA SER A 43 10.76 -53.99 -28.61
C SER A 43 10.28 -52.54 -28.65
N ASP A 44 10.71 -51.86 -29.70
CA ASP A 44 10.37 -50.51 -30.12
C ASP A 44 8.85 -50.22 -30.18
N ALA A 45 8.48 -49.02 -29.71
CA ALA A 45 7.42 -48.24 -30.36
C ALA A 45 7.46 -46.79 -29.85
N ALA A 46 7.82 -45.91 -30.78
CA ALA A 46 7.44 -44.51 -30.94
C ALA A 46 7.11 -43.68 -29.70
N ASP A 47 8.04 -42.85 -29.41
CA ASP A 47 8.00 -41.61 -28.67
C ASP A 47 6.88 -40.67 -29.20
N ILE A 48 5.93 -40.38 -28.40
CA ILE A 48 5.17 -39.11 -28.41
C ILE A 48 5.29 -38.56 -27.01
N SER A 49 6.37 -37.85 -26.78
CA SER A 49 6.53 -36.97 -25.62
C SER A 49 5.53 -35.85 -25.74
N ALA A 50 4.36 -36.08 -25.16
CA ALA A 50 3.52 -34.96 -24.71
C ALA A 50 4.27 -34.35 -23.51
N ASP A 51 4.82 -33.19 -23.74
CA ASP A 51 5.33 -32.30 -22.72
C ASP A 51 4.17 -31.97 -21.76
N SER A 52 4.02 -32.79 -20.74
CA SER A 52 3.20 -32.48 -19.59
C SER A 52 3.98 -31.46 -18.77
N ALA A 53 3.83 -30.18 -19.13
CA ALA A 53 4.18 -29.11 -18.21
C ALA A 53 3.50 -29.46 -16.87
N SER A 54 4.32 -29.80 -15.88
CA SER A 54 3.91 -29.90 -14.49
C SER A 54 3.25 -28.57 -14.16
N ALA A 55 1.94 -28.56 -13.99
CA ALA A 55 1.23 -27.41 -13.42
C ALA A 55 1.82 -27.23 -12.03
N GLY A 56 2.69 -26.22 -11.88
CA GLY A 56 3.26 -25.84 -10.60
C GLY A 56 2.13 -25.53 -9.63
N GLU A 57 2.35 -25.79 -8.37
CA GLU A 57 1.43 -25.43 -7.29
C GLU A 57 1.20 -23.90 -7.35
N VAL A 58 -0.08 -23.47 -7.40
CA VAL A 58 -0.44 -22.04 -7.43
C VAL A 58 0.03 -21.38 -6.13
N GLN A 59 0.80 -20.33 -6.27
CA GLN A 59 1.37 -19.58 -5.15
C GLN A 59 0.35 -18.56 -4.61
N LYS A 60 -0.04 -18.69 -3.35
CA LYS A 60 -0.86 -17.68 -2.68
C LYS A 60 -0.02 -16.46 -2.32
N VAL A 61 -0.48 -15.29 -2.73
CA VAL A 61 0.18 -14.00 -2.55
C VAL A 61 -0.73 -13.09 -1.74
N LEU A 62 -0.38 -12.82 -0.49
CA LEU A 62 -1.11 -11.84 0.31
C LEU A 62 -0.65 -10.42 -0.04
N ILE A 63 -1.57 -9.63 -0.56
CA ILE A 63 -1.40 -8.23 -0.94
C ILE A 63 -2.09 -7.35 0.09
N GLY A 64 -1.34 -6.41 0.67
CA GLY A 64 -1.91 -5.36 1.49
C GLY A 64 -2.50 -4.24 0.63
N ILE A 65 -3.67 -3.72 0.99
CA ILE A 65 -4.34 -2.61 0.31
C ILE A 65 -4.81 -1.57 1.31
N ARG A 66 -5.00 -0.33 0.84
CA ARG A 66 -5.66 0.71 1.64
C ARG A 66 -7.15 0.43 1.76
N GLN A 67 -7.68 0.68 2.97
CA GLN A 67 -9.11 0.50 3.25
C GLN A 67 -9.97 1.75 2.95
N ASP A 68 -9.34 2.92 2.79
CA ASP A 68 -9.98 4.24 2.87
C ASP A 68 -9.46 5.28 1.86
N LEU A 69 -8.77 4.86 0.80
CA LEU A 69 -8.23 5.75 -0.23
C LEU A 69 -9.11 5.73 -1.50
N TYR A 70 -10.34 6.25 -1.38
CA TYR A 70 -11.21 6.43 -2.54
C TYR A 70 -10.64 7.50 -3.51
N PRO A 71 -10.74 7.33 -4.82
CA PRO A 71 -11.25 6.19 -5.58
C PRO A 71 -10.19 5.13 -5.91
N THR A 72 -9.00 5.19 -5.33
CA THR A 72 -7.83 4.41 -5.72
C THR A 72 -7.83 2.99 -5.13
N SER A 73 -7.98 2.89 -3.79
CA SER A 73 -7.98 1.63 -3.03
C SER A 73 -8.83 1.81 -1.76
N TYR A 74 -9.94 1.12 -1.66
CA TYR A 74 -10.86 1.26 -0.53
C TYR A 74 -11.73 0.00 -0.36
N ILE A 75 -12.47 -0.05 0.73
CA ILE A 75 -13.51 -1.07 0.93
C ILE A 75 -14.87 -0.44 0.57
N ASN A 76 -15.58 -1.10 -0.34
CA ASN A 76 -16.90 -0.64 -0.79
C ASN A 76 -18.01 -0.95 0.25
N GLU A 77 -19.25 -0.54 -0.04
CA GLU A 77 -20.42 -0.76 0.85
C GLU A 77 -20.75 -2.24 1.07
N GLN A 78 -20.29 -3.13 0.19
CA GLN A 78 -20.45 -4.58 0.27
C GLN A 78 -19.35 -5.23 1.13
N GLY A 79 -18.36 -4.45 1.59
CA GLY A 79 -17.21 -4.94 2.36
C GLY A 79 -16.11 -5.54 1.48
N GLU A 80 -16.10 -5.25 0.19
CA GLU A 80 -15.15 -5.81 -0.77
C GLU A 80 -14.09 -4.77 -1.19
N PRO A 81 -12.85 -5.22 -1.50
CA PRO A 81 -11.82 -4.37 -2.10
C PRO A 81 -12.25 -3.79 -3.45
N ALA A 82 -12.16 -2.48 -3.59
CA ALA A 82 -12.56 -1.72 -4.77
C ALA A 82 -11.64 -0.52 -5.03
N GLY A 83 -11.72 0.05 -6.22
CA GLY A 83 -10.98 1.22 -6.67
C GLY A 83 -10.08 0.92 -7.86
N TYR A 84 -9.53 1.99 -8.44
CA TYR A 84 -8.73 1.91 -9.66
C TYR A 84 -7.57 0.90 -9.54
N ASP A 85 -6.75 1.02 -8.51
CA ASP A 85 -5.61 0.13 -8.29
C ASP A 85 -6.06 -1.32 -8.09
N ILE A 86 -7.19 -1.51 -7.40
CA ILE A 86 -7.75 -2.84 -7.12
C ILE A 86 -8.23 -3.52 -8.40
N ASP A 87 -8.89 -2.79 -9.28
CA ASP A 87 -9.34 -3.33 -10.57
C ASP A 87 -8.17 -3.70 -11.46
N VAL A 88 -7.10 -2.91 -11.44
CA VAL A 88 -5.85 -3.22 -12.18
C VAL A 88 -5.19 -4.49 -11.64
N ILE A 89 -5.03 -4.63 -10.31
CA ILE A 89 -4.36 -5.82 -9.75
C ILE A 89 -5.20 -7.09 -9.88
N LYS A 90 -6.54 -7.01 -9.82
CA LYS A 90 -7.42 -8.14 -10.14
C LYS A 90 -7.22 -8.59 -11.58
N LYS A 91 -7.03 -7.64 -12.51
CA LYS A 91 -6.76 -7.96 -13.90
C LYS A 91 -5.38 -8.55 -14.13
N ILE A 92 -4.39 -8.14 -13.34
CA ILE A 92 -3.05 -8.75 -13.31
C ILE A 92 -3.13 -10.20 -12.80
N ASP A 93 -3.88 -10.46 -11.74
CA ASP A 93 -4.11 -11.81 -11.19
C ASP A 93 -4.64 -12.78 -12.25
N GLU A 94 -5.62 -12.34 -13.06
CA GLU A 94 -6.14 -13.13 -14.18
C GLU A 94 -5.07 -13.48 -15.24
N LEU A 95 -4.02 -12.69 -15.39
CA LEU A 95 -2.92 -12.90 -16.34
C LEU A 95 -1.77 -13.75 -15.78
N LEU A 96 -1.78 -14.05 -14.50
CA LEU A 96 -0.71 -14.74 -13.77
C LEU A 96 -1.24 -16.05 -13.12
N PRO A 97 -1.55 -17.09 -13.90
CA PRO A 97 -2.19 -18.31 -13.39
C PRO A 97 -1.34 -19.10 -12.39
N GLU A 98 -0.05 -18.80 -12.28
CA GLU A 98 0.87 -19.34 -11.28
C GLU A 98 0.71 -18.72 -9.89
N TYR A 99 -0.04 -17.60 -9.77
CA TYR A 99 -0.33 -16.90 -8.52
C TYR A 99 -1.84 -16.88 -8.23
N GLU A 100 -2.19 -16.72 -6.97
CA GLU A 100 -3.54 -16.43 -6.47
C GLU A 100 -3.43 -15.27 -5.49
N PHE A 101 -3.99 -14.10 -5.83
CA PHE A 101 -3.91 -12.90 -5.01
C PHE A 101 -5.00 -12.88 -3.95
N GLU A 102 -4.58 -12.80 -2.69
CA GLU A 102 -5.46 -12.55 -1.54
C GLU A 102 -5.24 -11.12 -1.05
N TYR A 103 -6.30 -10.45 -0.58
CA TYR A 103 -6.23 -9.03 -0.20
C TYR A 103 -6.54 -8.82 1.27
N GLU A 104 -5.74 -7.99 1.94
CA GLU A 104 -6.03 -7.51 3.29
C GLU A 104 -6.06 -5.98 3.31
N ALA A 105 -7.20 -5.40 3.68
CA ALA A 105 -7.41 -3.97 3.75
C ALA A 105 -7.05 -3.43 5.14
N VAL A 106 -6.16 -2.45 5.18
CA VAL A 106 -5.62 -1.89 6.44
C VAL A 106 -5.34 -0.38 6.29
N SER A 107 -4.97 0.27 7.40
CA SER A 107 -4.44 1.64 7.39
C SER A 107 -3.09 1.73 6.66
N GLN A 108 -2.68 2.93 6.27
CA GLN A 108 -1.40 3.13 5.59
C GLN A 108 -0.20 2.68 6.44
N GLU A 109 -0.21 2.96 7.74
CA GLU A 109 0.87 2.59 8.65
C GLU A 109 0.98 1.06 8.80
N ALA A 110 -0.17 0.39 8.96
CA ALA A 110 -0.23 -1.07 9.03
C ALA A 110 0.19 -1.71 7.70
N LEU A 111 -0.15 -1.09 6.57
CA LEU A 111 0.22 -1.54 5.24
C LEU A 111 1.74 -1.54 5.04
N LEU A 112 2.42 -0.43 5.35
CA LEU A 112 3.87 -0.31 5.23
C LEU A 112 4.58 -1.23 6.24
N THR A 113 4.09 -1.31 7.49
CA THR A 113 4.62 -2.24 8.49
C THR A 113 4.51 -3.70 8.04
N GLY A 114 3.37 -4.08 7.46
CA GLY A 114 3.16 -5.42 6.91
C GLY A 114 4.07 -5.74 5.72
N LEU A 115 4.33 -4.76 4.87
CA LEU A 115 5.29 -4.89 3.77
C LEU A 115 6.72 -5.05 4.29
N ASP A 116 7.12 -4.26 5.29
CA ASP A 116 8.44 -4.30 5.92
C ASP A 116 8.73 -5.66 6.56
N THR A 117 7.76 -6.21 7.26
CA THR A 117 7.90 -7.51 7.94
C THR A 117 7.78 -8.71 6.99
N GLY A 118 7.37 -8.49 5.74
CA GLY A 118 7.11 -9.54 4.74
C GLY A 118 5.77 -10.26 4.95
N LYS A 119 4.88 -9.74 5.81
CA LYS A 119 3.48 -10.19 5.90
C LYS A 119 2.80 -10.04 4.56
N TYR A 120 2.90 -8.86 3.96
CA TYR A 120 2.46 -8.61 2.59
C TYR A 120 3.63 -8.78 1.62
N LYS A 121 3.37 -9.47 0.52
CA LYS A 121 4.32 -9.62 -0.60
C LYS A 121 4.38 -8.33 -1.41
N ALA A 122 3.22 -7.69 -1.56
CA ALA A 122 3.06 -6.39 -2.21
C ALA A 122 2.09 -5.51 -1.42
N ALA A 123 2.22 -4.19 -1.61
CA ALA A 123 1.32 -3.18 -1.09
C ALA A 123 0.81 -2.31 -2.24
N VAL A 124 -0.52 -2.10 -2.30
CA VAL A 124 -1.18 -1.38 -3.39
C VAL A 124 -2.04 -0.26 -2.81
N ALA A 125 -1.63 0.98 -3.07
CA ALA A 125 -2.29 2.18 -2.54
C ALA A 125 -1.81 3.46 -3.26
N GLY A 126 -1.52 3.40 -4.56
CA GLY A 126 -1.09 4.57 -5.32
C GLY A 126 0.17 5.22 -4.76
N PHE A 127 1.20 4.46 -4.43
CA PHE A 127 2.40 4.99 -3.79
C PHE A 127 3.23 5.84 -4.74
N TYR A 128 3.69 6.98 -4.26
CA TYR A 128 4.67 7.82 -4.95
C TYR A 128 6.09 7.27 -4.73
N SER A 129 6.93 7.46 -5.74
CA SER A 129 8.35 7.14 -5.66
C SER A 129 9.11 8.30 -5.00
N ASN A 130 9.98 7.98 -4.06
CA ASN A 130 11.03 8.84 -3.53
C ASN A 130 12.26 7.99 -3.16
N ASP A 131 13.38 8.63 -2.82
CA ASP A 131 14.63 7.94 -2.56
C ASP A 131 14.54 6.96 -1.39
N ASP A 132 13.88 7.33 -0.30
CA ASP A 132 13.70 6.50 0.90
C ASP A 132 12.90 5.23 0.56
N ARG A 133 11.82 5.36 -0.18
CA ARG A 133 11.02 4.21 -0.62
C ARG A 133 11.77 3.32 -1.60
N ARG A 134 12.53 3.91 -2.54
CA ARG A 134 13.36 3.14 -3.48
C ARG A 134 14.51 2.41 -2.81
N ALA A 135 15.06 2.96 -1.73
CA ALA A 135 16.08 2.28 -0.93
C ALA A 135 15.51 1.10 -0.12
N LYS A 136 14.22 1.11 0.19
CA LYS A 136 13.57 0.18 1.12
C LYS A 136 12.73 -0.89 0.41
N TYR A 137 12.09 -0.55 -0.71
CA TYR A 137 11.13 -1.41 -1.41
C TYR A 137 11.54 -1.65 -2.86
N LEU A 138 11.06 -2.75 -3.40
CA LEU A 138 11.19 -3.03 -4.82
C LEU A 138 10.04 -2.36 -5.58
N PHE A 139 10.38 -1.56 -6.58
CA PHE A 139 9.45 -0.91 -7.50
C PHE A 139 9.45 -1.63 -8.85
N PRO A 140 8.28 -1.97 -9.41
CA PRO A 140 8.18 -2.34 -10.82
C PRO A 140 8.69 -1.21 -11.74
N GLU A 141 9.07 -1.54 -12.96
CA GLU A 141 9.41 -0.53 -13.97
C GLU A 141 8.17 0.26 -14.39
N GLU A 142 7.05 -0.46 -14.55
CA GLU A 142 5.77 0.12 -14.96
C GLU A 142 5.03 0.75 -13.77
N CYS A 143 4.62 2.01 -13.92
CA CYS A 143 3.72 2.64 -12.96
C CYS A 143 2.28 2.10 -13.14
N ILE A 144 1.57 1.91 -12.03
CA ILE A 144 0.18 1.45 -12.06
C ILE A 144 -0.78 2.57 -12.52
N GLY A 145 -0.45 3.83 -12.23
CA GLY A 145 -1.28 4.98 -12.55
C GLY A 145 -0.55 6.31 -12.31
N GLY A 146 -1.32 7.35 -12.07
CA GLY A 146 -0.80 8.67 -11.72
C GLY A 146 -1.86 9.55 -11.09
N ASN A 147 -1.41 10.51 -10.29
CA ASN A 147 -2.26 11.49 -9.64
C ASN A 147 -1.89 12.90 -10.04
N ILE A 148 -2.89 13.75 -10.23
CA ILE A 148 -2.70 15.19 -10.33
C ILE A 148 -2.66 15.74 -8.91
N ILE A 149 -1.56 16.40 -8.55
CA ILE A 149 -1.31 16.96 -7.24
C ILE A 149 -1.46 18.47 -7.27
N GLY A 150 -1.98 19.01 -6.20
CA GLY A 150 -2.24 20.41 -6.08
C GLY A 150 -2.48 20.85 -4.64
N LEU A 151 -2.98 22.06 -4.52
CA LEU A 151 -3.31 22.72 -3.27
C LEU A 151 -4.82 22.91 -3.18
N ALA A 152 -5.42 22.39 -2.11
CA ALA A 152 -6.78 22.75 -1.74
C ALA A 152 -6.72 24.00 -0.86
N VAL A 153 -7.30 25.10 -1.34
CA VAL A 153 -7.27 26.45 -0.73
C VAL A 153 -8.66 27.03 -0.66
N ARG A 154 -8.89 28.00 0.20
CA ARG A 154 -10.14 28.78 0.16
C ARG A 154 -10.26 29.48 -1.21
N LYS A 155 -11.46 29.56 -1.76
CA LYS A 155 -11.72 30.30 -3.00
C LYS A 155 -11.31 31.77 -2.91
N SER A 156 -11.39 32.39 -1.73
CA SER A 156 -10.89 33.73 -1.48
C SER A 156 -9.38 33.89 -1.73
N ASP A 157 -8.62 32.80 -1.54
CA ASP A 157 -7.15 32.80 -1.61
C ASP A 157 -6.62 32.15 -2.89
N GLU A 158 -7.52 31.73 -3.79
CA GLU A 158 -7.20 31.00 -5.02
C GLU A 158 -6.16 31.71 -5.90
N ALA A 159 -6.27 33.05 -6.00
CA ALA A 159 -5.36 33.84 -6.84
C ALA A 159 -3.92 33.89 -6.30
N ASP A 160 -3.74 33.76 -4.98
CA ASP A 160 -2.49 34.02 -4.27
C ASP A 160 -1.72 32.74 -3.92
N ILE A 161 -2.37 31.57 -3.98
CA ILE A 161 -1.79 30.28 -3.56
C ILE A 161 -2.00 29.24 -4.65
N LYS A 162 -1.07 29.13 -5.59
CA LYS A 162 -1.14 28.19 -6.73
C LYS A 162 -0.06 27.12 -6.72
N THR A 163 1.08 27.39 -6.10
CA THR A 163 2.26 26.53 -6.09
C THR A 163 2.84 26.40 -4.69
N LEU A 164 3.73 25.44 -4.48
CA LEU A 164 4.47 25.31 -3.23
C LEU A 164 5.37 26.54 -2.97
N GLU A 165 5.86 27.18 -4.04
CA GLU A 165 6.62 28.43 -3.93
C GLU A 165 5.75 29.56 -3.36
N ASP A 166 4.49 29.67 -3.76
CA ASP A 166 3.55 30.66 -3.20
C ASP A 166 3.30 30.39 -1.71
N VAL A 167 3.14 29.11 -1.33
CA VAL A 167 2.99 28.70 0.07
C VAL A 167 4.19 29.14 0.90
N ALA A 168 5.40 28.85 0.45
CA ALA A 168 6.63 29.18 1.13
C ALA A 168 6.87 30.70 1.21
N THR A 169 6.75 31.40 0.08
CA THR A 169 7.02 32.83 -0.03
C THR A 169 6.06 33.67 0.80
N ASN A 170 4.77 33.29 0.79
CA ASN A 170 3.73 34.00 1.56
C ASN A 170 3.56 33.45 3.00
N LYS A 171 4.44 32.54 3.43
CA LYS A 171 4.42 31.94 4.78
C LYS A 171 3.04 31.38 5.16
N LYS A 172 2.42 30.67 4.21
CA LYS A 172 1.10 30.07 4.40
C LYS A 172 1.22 28.80 5.25
N SER A 173 0.27 28.62 6.15
CA SER A 173 0.20 27.44 7.00
C SER A 173 -0.34 26.23 6.25
N VAL A 174 0.38 25.11 6.32
CA VAL A 174 -0.02 23.83 5.73
C VAL A 174 -0.68 22.97 6.79
N VAL A 175 -1.76 22.29 6.43
CA VAL A 175 -2.37 21.26 7.28
C VAL A 175 -1.30 20.23 7.69
N PRO A 176 -1.24 19.80 8.96
CA PRO A 176 -0.29 18.77 9.39
C PRO A 176 -0.43 17.50 8.56
N ILE A 177 0.70 16.92 8.14
CA ILE A 177 0.74 15.76 7.23
C ILE A 177 1.49 14.61 7.91
N ALA A 178 0.96 13.39 7.80
CA ALA A 178 1.66 12.22 8.31
C ALA A 178 2.95 11.95 7.51
N PRO A 179 4.10 11.69 8.18
CA PRO A 179 5.37 11.45 7.49
C PRO A 179 5.35 10.26 6.51
N THR A 180 4.43 9.32 6.70
CA THR A 180 4.21 8.19 5.79
C THR A 180 3.42 8.55 4.54
N SER A 181 2.79 9.74 4.50
CA SER A 181 2.02 10.22 3.35
C SER A 181 2.92 10.61 2.18
N GLY A 182 2.46 10.34 0.95
CA GLY A 182 3.13 10.83 -0.26
C GLY A 182 3.16 12.36 -0.35
N MET A 183 2.14 13.04 0.21
CA MET A 183 2.10 14.51 0.25
C MET A 183 3.21 15.10 1.12
N TYR A 184 3.54 14.44 2.23
CA TYR A 184 4.67 14.83 3.06
C TYR A 184 5.98 14.79 2.26
N GLY A 185 6.23 13.70 1.54
CA GLY A 185 7.42 13.56 0.69
C GLY A 185 7.56 14.66 -0.36
N ILE A 186 6.46 15.09 -0.98
CA ILE A 186 6.45 16.19 -1.97
C ILE A 186 6.90 17.51 -1.34
N VAL A 187 6.41 17.83 -0.14
CA VAL A 187 6.81 19.07 0.55
C VAL A 187 8.26 19.00 1.04
N VAL A 188 8.70 17.82 1.52
CA VAL A 188 10.12 17.60 1.90
C VAL A 188 11.04 17.77 0.70
N GLU A 189 10.69 17.22 -0.46
CA GLU A 189 11.47 17.38 -1.69
C GLU A 189 11.58 18.85 -2.08
N TYR A 190 10.46 19.59 -2.09
CA TYR A 190 10.47 21.03 -2.30
C TYR A 190 11.41 21.75 -1.32
N ASN A 191 11.31 21.44 -0.02
CA ASN A 191 12.14 22.08 1.01
C ASN A 191 13.65 21.79 0.84
N ASN A 192 14.00 20.58 0.38
CA ASN A 192 15.40 20.21 0.10
C ASN A 192 15.96 20.97 -1.10
N GLU A 193 15.12 21.22 -2.12
CA GLU A 193 15.50 21.98 -3.31
C GLU A 193 15.55 23.51 -3.05
N HIS A 194 14.82 24.00 -2.04
CA HIS A 194 14.67 25.41 -1.72
C HIS A 194 15.03 25.74 -0.28
N PRO A 195 16.31 25.53 0.16
CA PRO A 195 16.72 25.68 1.55
C PRO A 195 16.49 27.08 2.13
N ASP A 196 16.49 28.11 1.29
CA ASP A 196 16.26 29.51 1.68
C ASP A 196 14.77 29.92 1.66
N ASN A 197 13.87 29.06 1.16
CA ASN A 197 12.43 29.34 1.04
C ASN A 197 11.61 28.10 1.34
N GLN A 198 11.75 27.59 2.57
CA GLN A 198 11.08 26.36 3.00
C GLN A 198 9.66 26.60 3.48
N ILE A 199 8.84 25.57 3.34
CA ILE A 199 7.50 25.45 3.91
C ILE A 199 7.63 24.87 5.31
N ASP A 200 6.99 25.49 6.29
CA ASP A 200 6.88 24.95 7.65
C ASP A 200 5.96 23.71 7.60
N LEU A 201 6.55 22.55 7.83
CA LEU A 201 5.86 21.27 7.81
C LEU A 201 5.66 20.76 9.25
N VAL A 202 4.44 20.45 9.60
CA VAL A 202 4.08 19.89 10.91
C VAL A 202 3.69 18.42 10.74
N ASP A 203 4.38 17.56 11.47
CA ASP A 203 4.08 16.13 11.51
C ASP A 203 2.76 15.90 12.25
N ALA A 204 1.95 15.02 11.73
CA ALA A 204 0.74 14.54 12.38
C ALA A 204 0.73 13.01 12.43
N GLU A 205 -0.06 12.46 13.34
CA GLU A 205 -0.64 11.15 13.12
C GLU A 205 -1.57 11.23 11.89
N TRP A 206 -2.10 10.13 11.44
CA TRP A 206 -2.96 10.13 10.26
C TRP A 206 -4.15 11.09 10.42
N THR A 207 -4.40 11.94 9.41
CA THR A 207 -5.59 12.79 9.26
C THR A 207 -6.42 12.30 8.06
N ASN A 208 -7.72 12.60 8.04
CA ASN A 208 -8.55 12.34 6.87
C ASN A 208 -8.81 13.62 6.06
N ALA A 209 -8.98 13.47 4.76
CA ALA A 209 -9.16 14.59 3.84
C ALA A 209 -10.35 15.51 4.20
N ALA A 210 -11.43 14.94 4.73
CA ALA A 210 -12.61 15.71 5.09
C ALA A 210 -12.33 16.72 6.23
N ASP A 211 -11.55 16.31 7.23
CA ASP A 211 -11.17 17.20 8.32
C ASP A 211 -10.14 18.23 7.85
N GLU A 212 -9.16 17.82 7.03
CA GLU A 212 -8.18 18.74 6.44
C GLU A 212 -8.85 19.87 5.67
N TYR A 213 -9.83 19.55 4.81
CA TYR A 213 -10.53 20.56 4.02
C TYR A 213 -11.46 21.46 4.87
N LYS A 214 -12.05 20.93 5.92
CA LYS A 214 -12.77 21.75 6.92
C LYS A 214 -11.85 22.73 7.62
N TRP A 215 -10.65 22.29 8.02
CA TRP A 215 -9.68 23.19 8.67
C TRP A 215 -9.20 24.30 7.73
N VAL A 216 -9.09 24.02 6.44
CA VAL A 216 -8.80 25.06 5.44
C VAL A 216 -9.99 26.00 5.26
N ALA A 217 -11.21 25.47 5.12
CA ALA A 217 -12.42 26.29 4.97
C ALA A 217 -12.65 27.22 6.18
N ASP A 218 -12.42 26.70 7.39
CA ASP A 218 -12.57 27.43 8.66
C ASP A 218 -11.42 28.43 8.92
N GLY A 219 -10.36 28.44 8.09
CA GLY A 219 -9.21 29.33 8.24
C GLY A 219 -8.26 28.91 9.36
N ARG A 220 -8.35 27.67 9.83
CA ARG A 220 -7.39 27.11 10.80
C ARG A 220 -6.01 26.89 10.18
N TYR A 221 -5.99 26.51 8.91
CA TYR A 221 -4.83 26.44 8.04
C TYR A 221 -5.14 27.11 6.72
N ASP A 222 -4.11 27.46 5.96
CA ASP A 222 -4.29 28.13 4.68
C ASP A 222 -4.45 27.15 3.53
N VAL A 223 -3.75 25.98 3.60
CA VAL A 223 -3.65 25.06 2.47
C VAL A 223 -3.54 23.61 2.92
N ALA A 224 -4.16 22.71 2.15
CA ALA A 224 -3.89 21.27 2.18
C ALA A 224 -3.23 20.84 0.87
N VAL A 225 -2.14 20.08 0.94
CA VAL A 225 -1.54 19.43 -0.23
C VAL A 225 -2.33 18.15 -0.51
N ALA A 226 -2.88 18.02 -1.71
CA ALA A 226 -3.85 16.96 -1.98
C ALA A 226 -3.76 16.43 -3.42
N SER A 227 -4.34 15.25 -3.65
CA SER A 227 -4.60 14.76 -5.01
C SER A 227 -5.98 15.20 -5.49
N LYS A 228 -6.08 15.51 -6.78
CA LYS A 228 -7.30 16.00 -7.43
C LYS A 228 -8.50 15.05 -7.19
N ASN A 229 -8.26 13.75 -7.30
CA ASN A 229 -9.32 12.75 -7.18
C ASN A 229 -9.94 12.76 -5.77
N VAL A 230 -9.11 12.84 -4.73
CA VAL A 230 -9.58 12.91 -3.33
C VAL A 230 -10.33 14.21 -3.08
N VAL A 231 -9.84 15.33 -3.61
CA VAL A 231 -10.54 16.63 -3.49
C VAL A 231 -11.91 16.57 -4.15
N ASN A 232 -11.97 16.12 -5.41
CA ASN A 232 -13.21 16.03 -6.19
C ASN A 232 -14.25 15.10 -5.56
N ASP A 233 -13.80 14.02 -4.93
CA ASP A 233 -14.68 13.07 -4.24
C ASP A 233 -15.15 13.61 -2.89
N THR A 234 -14.25 14.23 -2.13
CA THR A 234 -14.52 14.59 -0.73
C THR A 234 -15.35 15.86 -0.60
N LEU A 235 -15.03 16.92 -1.39
CA LEU A 235 -15.68 18.22 -1.22
C LEU A 235 -17.20 18.16 -1.36
N PRO A 236 -17.80 17.48 -2.36
CA PRO A 236 -19.26 17.37 -2.45
C PRO A 236 -19.91 16.64 -1.27
N LYS A 237 -19.23 15.62 -0.74
CA LYS A 237 -19.73 14.84 0.40
C LYS A 237 -19.82 15.63 1.70
N ILE A 238 -18.99 16.67 1.83
CA ILE A 238 -18.95 17.52 3.04
C ILE A 238 -19.50 18.93 2.80
N GLY A 239 -20.00 19.23 1.60
CA GLY A 239 -20.64 20.52 1.25
C GLY A 239 -19.67 21.68 1.22
N LEU A 240 -18.43 21.47 0.81
CA LEU A 240 -17.37 22.51 0.72
C LEU A 240 -16.93 22.85 -0.71
N GLU A 241 -17.59 22.32 -1.73
CA GLU A 241 -17.28 22.57 -3.14
C GLU A 241 -17.36 24.04 -3.53
N ASP A 242 -18.17 24.85 -2.84
CA ASP A 242 -18.28 26.28 -3.07
C ASP A 242 -17.29 27.12 -2.25
N GLN A 243 -16.60 26.53 -1.28
CA GLN A 243 -15.67 27.24 -0.39
C GLN A 243 -14.21 26.95 -0.70
N ILE A 244 -13.91 25.74 -1.19
CA ILE A 244 -12.56 25.27 -1.49
C ILE A 244 -12.35 25.19 -3.01
N GLN A 245 -11.19 25.64 -3.44
CA GLN A 245 -10.67 25.53 -4.81
C GLN A 245 -9.45 24.63 -4.81
N PHE A 246 -9.29 23.84 -5.89
CA PHE A 246 -8.11 23.03 -6.12
C PHE A 246 -7.22 23.62 -7.21
N ASN A 247 -6.00 23.99 -6.86
CA ASN A 247 -4.97 24.51 -7.78
C ASN A 247 -3.94 23.41 -8.05
N SER A 248 -3.97 22.79 -9.23
CA SER A 248 -3.00 21.77 -9.62
C SER A 248 -1.64 22.38 -9.94
N PHE A 249 -0.55 21.75 -9.49
CA PHE A 249 0.81 22.20 -9.83
C PHE A 249 1.69 21.09 -10.44
N THR A 250 1.35 19.81 -10.27
CA THR A 250 2.12 18.71 -10.85
C THR A 250 1.27 17.47 -11.09
N ALA A 251 1.83 16.50 -11.82
CA ALA A 251 1.30 15.14 -11.95
C ALA A 251 2.38 14.14 -11.58
N ILE A 252 2.05 13.20 -10.72
CA ILE A 252 2.99 12.22 -10.18
C ILE A 252 2.52 10.82 -10.53
N LYS A 253 3.45 9.98 -11.02
CA LYS A 253 3.20 8.56 -11.25
C LYS A 253 3.06 7.81 -9.93
N THR A 254 2.27 6.75 -9.94
CA THR A 254 2.05 5.87 -8.79
C THR A 254 2.44 4.43 -9.09
N TRP A 255 2.89 3.72 -8.07
CA TRP A 255 3.34 2.33 -8.16
C TRP A 255 2.74 1.47 -7.07
N SER A 256 2.66 0.17 -7.32
CA SER A 256 2.63 -0.84 -6.28
C SER A 256 4.03 -1.03 -5.71
N LEU A 257 4.14 -1.28 -4.41
CA LEU A 257 5.41 -1.58 -3.75
C LEU A 257 5.51 -3.08 -3.47
N PHE A 258 6.71 -3.63 -3.60
CA PHE A 258 6.97 -5.03 -3.28
C PHE A 258 7.99 -5.13 -2.15
N ASN A 259 7.84 -6.16 -1.30
CA ASN A 259 8.90 -6.53 -0.39
C ASN A 259 10.17 -6.85 -1.22
N PRO A 260 11.37 -6.42 -0.80
CA PRO A 260 12.61 -6.58 -1.58
C PRO A 260 12.96 -8.03 -1.96
N LYS A 261 12.37 -9.01 -1.28
CA LYS A 261 12.59 -10.43 -1.57
C LYS A 261 11.72 -10.98 -2.71
N GLU A 262 10.70 -10.25 -3.12
CA GLU A 262 9.68 -10.71 -4.07
C GLU A 262 10.03 -10.30 -5.52
N THR A 263 11.27 -10.58 -5.95
CA THR A 263 11.78 -10.17 -7.27
C THR A 263 11.07 -10.86 -8.43
N GLU A 264 10.73 -12.14 -8.28
CA GLU A 264 10.04 -12.92 -9.32
C GLU A 264 8.59 -12.44 -9.48
N LEU A 265 7.87 -12.26 -8.36
CA LEU A 265 6.52 -11.73 -8.35
C LEU A 265 6.47 -10.32 -8.95
N ALA A 266 7.39 -9.44 -8.57
CA ALA A 266 7.45 -8.08 -9.10
C ALA A 266 7.73 -8.06 -10.62
N ALA A 267 8.59 -8.94 -11.12
CA ALA A 267 8.87 -9.06 -12.55
C ALA A 267 7.67 -9.63 -13.34
N ALA A 268 6.96 -10.63 -12.79
CA ALA A 268 5.73 -11.16 -13.39
C ALA A 268 4.63 -10.10 -13.43
N TYR A 269 4.42 -9.39 -12.31
CA TYR A 269 3.50 -8.26 -12.19
C TYR A 269 3.80 -7.18 -13.23
N ASP A 270 5.06 -6.77 -13.36
CA ASP A 270 5.51 -5.73 -14.27
C ASP A 270 5.21 -6.08 -15.73
N LYS A 271 5.49 -7.33 -16.12
CA LYS A 271 5.16 -7.85 -17.45
C LYS A 271 3.65 -7.84 -17.72
N ALA A 272 2.84 -8.27 -16.75
CA ALA A 272 1.38 -8.27 -16.88
C ALA A 272 0.82 -6.84 -16.96
N LEU A 273 1.33 -5.92 -16.13
CA LEU A 273 0.93 -4.52 -16.17
C LEU A 273 1.29 -3.85 -17.50
N LYS A 274 2.48 -4.15 -18.03
CA LYS A 274 2.86 -3.69 -19.37
C LYS A 274 1.90 -4.20 -20.43
N GLN A 275 1.51 -5.47 -20.39
CA GLN A 275 0.52 -6.03 -21.30
C GLN A 275 -0.80 -5.29 -21.22
N LEU A 276 -1.32 -5.01 -20.01
CA LEU A 276 -2.57 -4.24 -19.82
C LEU A 276 -2.50 -2.83 -20.37
N LYS A 277 -1.32 -2.21 -20.34
CA LYS A 277 -1.08 -0.90 -20.99
C LYS A 277 -1.11 -1.01 -22.51
N ASP A 278 -0.40 -1.98 -23.05
CA ASP A 278 -0.31 -2.21 -24.50
C ASP A 278 -1.68 -2.57 -25.09
N ASP A 279 -2.51 -3.31 -24.35
CA ASP A 279 -3.88 -3.69 -24.71
C ASP A 279 -4.92 -2.55 -24.54
N GLY A 280 -4.52 -1.40 -23.96
CA GLY A 280 -5.37 -0.24 -23.74
C GLY A 280 -6.22 -0.26 -22.47
N PHE A 281 -6.22 -1.34 -21.70
CA PHE A 281 -7.02 -1.48 -20.46
C PHE A 281 -6.77 -0.34 -19.47
N ILE A 282 -5.49 0.00 -19.21
CA ILE A 282 -5.11 1.09 -18.30
C ILE A 282 -5.64 2.44 -18.80
N SER A 283 -5.57 2.69 -20.11
CA SER A 283 -6.06 3.94 -20.71
C SER A 283 -7.58 4.08 -20.63
N GLU A 284 -8.33 3.00 -20.73
CA GLU A 284 -9.79 3.01 -20.59
C GLU A 284 -10.17 3.18 -19.11
N LYS A 285 -9.56 2.41 -18.23
CA LYS A 285 -9.85 2.45 -16.78
C LYS A 285 -9.53 3.78 -16.12
N SER A 286 -8.53 4.50 -16.60
CA SER A 286 -8.18 5.84 -16.10
C SER A 286 -9.19 6.94 -16.44
N LYS A 287 -10.20 6.66 -17.26
CA LYS A 287 -11.26 7.62 -17.64
C LYS A 287 -12.53 7.47 -16.79
N GLU A 288 -12.69 6.36 -16.09
CA GLU A 288 -13.78 6.09 -15.15
C GLU A 288 -13.55 6.78 -13.81
#